data_bbebdd63db77f5bcfd47613961ef2fc7
#
_entry.id   bbebdd63db77f5bcfd47613961ef2fc7
#
_cell.length_a   1.000
_cell.length_b   1.000
_cell.length_c   1.000
_cell.angle_alpha   90.00
_cell.angle_beta   90.00
_cell.angle_gamma   90.00
#
_symmetry.space_group_name_H-M   'P 1'
#
loop_
_entity.id
_entity.type
_entity.pdbx_description
1 polymer ?
#
loop_
_entity_poly.entity_id
_entity_poly.type
_entity_poly.pdbx_seq_one_letter_code
_entity_poly.pdbx_strand_id
1 'polypeptide(L)'
;MAEDRDAEAVEIRAVGPADRALFARVAPEVFDGAVMPERLAAYLGSKDHIMVLALRDGEVVGQVAAVIHRHPDMPDELYIDNLGVTPALQRRGIGRRLMDAVFALGRARGCEEAWVATEFDNRPARALYTRLGPVEDEPVAFYLYEL
;
A
#
# COMPACT_ATOMS: atom_id res chain seq x y z
N MET A 1 -9.46 24.86 1.10
CA MET A 1 -9.75 24.89 2.55
C MET A 1 -10.57 23.71 3.03
N ALA A 2 -11.70 23.37 2.42
CA ALA A 2 -12.46 22.15 2.77
C ALA A 2 -11.71 20.86 2.39
N GLU A 3 -11.00 20.85 1.28
CA GLU A 3 -10.22 19.71 0.79
C GLU A 3 -9.01 19.37 1.69
N ASP A 4 -8.34 20.36 2.25
CA ASP A 4 -7.25 20.15 3.20
C ASP A 4 -7.75 19.55 4.53
N ARG A 5 -8.91 19.97 5.01
CA ARG A 5 -9.51 19.44 6.25
C ARG A 5 -9.94 17.99 6.09
N ASP A 6 -10.43 17.59 4.91
CA ASP A 6 -10.83 16.20 4.63
C ASP A 6 -9.62 15.26 4.60
N ALA A 7 -8.48 15.74 4.12
CA ALA A 7 -7.23 14.95 4.14
C ALA A 7 -6.62 14.88 5.54
N GLU A 8 -6.68 15.94 6.33
CA GLU A 8 -6.23 15.96 7.73
C GLU A 8 -7.04 15.04 8.64
N ALA A 9 -8.32 14.81 8.31
CA ALA A 9 -9.21 13.90 9.05
C ALA A 9 -8.95 12.41 8.74
N VAL A 10 -8.01 12.08 7.85
CA VAL A 10 -7.64 10.71 7.51
C VAL A 10 -6.57 10.19 8.46
N GLU A 11 -6.88 9.09 9.13
CA GLU A 11 -5.94 8.33 9.96
C GLU A 11 -5.15 7.35 9.11
N ILE A 12 -3.83 7.30 9.29
CA ILE A 12 -2.95 6.28 8.69
C ILE A 12 -2.61 5.27 9.78
N ARG A 13 -2.98 4.00 9.55
CA ARG A 13 -2.88 2.95 10.55
C ARG A 13 -2.35 1.65 9.99
N ALA A 14 -1.27 1.13 10.58
CA ALA A 14 -0.83 -0.23 10.34
C ALA A 14 -1.81 -1.22 10.98
N VAL A 15 -2.15 -2.30 10.28
CA VAL A 15 -3.15 -3.27 10.73
C VAL A 15 -2.57 -4.67 10.84
N GLY A 16 -3.19 -5.49 11.68
CA GLY A 16 -2.82 -6.87 11.92
C GLY A 16 -4.05 -7.76 12.12
N PRO A 17 -3.87 -9.00 12.62
CA PRO A 17 -4.95 -10.00 12.72
C PRO A 17 -6.19 -9.55 13.50
N ALA A 18 -6.01 -8.66 14.49
CA ALA A 18 -7.10 -8.15 15.32
C ALA A 18 -7.98 -7.09 14.61
N ASP A 19 -7.58 -6.61 13.43
CA ASP A 19 -8.17 -5.45 12.77
C ASP A 19 -9.14 -5.80 11.62
N ARG A 20 -9.56 -7.05 11.53
CA ARG A 20 -10.45 -7.53 10.45
C ARG A 20 -11.73 -6.73 10.34
N ALA A 21 -12.29 -6.28 11.45
CA ALA A 21 -13.54 -5.52 11.47
C ALA A 21 -13.45 -4.17 10.74
N LEU A 22 -12.26 -3.59 10.61
CA LEU A 22 -12.06 -2.34 9.87
C LEU A 22 -12.43 -2.45 8.39
N PHE A 23 -12.37 -3.66 7.82
CA PHE A 23 -12.65 -3.91 6.42
C PHE A 23 -14.15 -4.07 6.10
N ALA A 24 -15.04 -3.88 7.08
CA ALA A 24 -16.49 -3.93 6.86
C ALA A 24 -17.00 -2.79 5.97
N ARG A 25 -16.31 -1.65 5.96
CA ARG A 25 -16.63 -0.50 5.11
C ARG A 25 -15.40 -0.09 4.33
N VAL A 26 -15.40 -0.38 3.04
CA VAL A 26 -14.32 -0.04 2.12
C VAL A 26 -14.86 0.82 0.99
N ALA A 27 -14.25 1.98 0.79
CA ALA A 27 -14.62 2.91 -0.28
C ALA A 27 -14.32 2.30 -1.68
N PRO A 28 -14.96 2.83 -2.74
CA PRO A 28 -14.72 2.34 -4.10
C PRO A 28 -13.25 2.40 -4.52
N GLU A 29 -12.80 1.39 -5.26
CA GLU A 29 -11.49 1.32 -5.92
C GLU A 29 -10.27 1.38 -4.98
N VAL A 30 -10.45 1.15 -3.69
CA VAL A 30 -9.32 0.99 -2.75
C VAL A 30 -8.58 -0.31 -3.02
N PHE A 31 -9.30 -1.37 -3.32
CA PHE A 31 -8.77 -2.67 -3.77
C PHE A 31 -9.26 -2.98 -5.18
N ASP A 32 -8.53 -3.80 -5.91
CA ASP A 32 -8.89 -4.20 -7.28
C ASP A 32 -10.15 -5.06 -7.34
N GLY A 33 -10.46 -5.75 -6.23
CA GLY A 33 -11.67 -6.57 -6.10
C GLY A 33 -12.27 -6.49 -4.72
N ALA A 34 -13.37 -7.21 -4.51
CA ALA A 34 -13.99 -7.30 -3.19
C ALA A 34 -13.08 -8.01 -2.19
N VAL A 35 -12.96 -7.45 -0.98
CA VAL A 35 -12.20 -8.09 0.10
C VAL A 35 -12.92 -9.37 0.55
N MET A 36 -12.22 -10.49 0.47
CA MET A 36 -12.73 -11.82 0.83
C MET A 36 -12.31 -12.15 2.27
N PRO A 37 -13.24 -12.45 3.19
CA PRO A 37 -12.91 -12.67 4.59
C PRO A 37 -11.81 -13.71 4.85
N GLU A 38 -11.83 -14.81 4.12
CA GLU A 38 -10.84 -15.89 4.27
C GLU A 38 -9.45 -15.47 3.80
N ARG A 39 -9.38 -14.78 2.66
CA ARG A 39 -8.12 -14.26 2.12
C ARG A 39 -7.55 -13.15 3.00
N LEU A 40 -8.41 -12.28 3.51
CA LEU A 40 -8.03 -11.22 4.45
C LEU A 40 -7.44 -11.82 5.73
N ALA A 41 -8.08 -12.84 6.30
CA ALA A 41 -7.57 -13.51 7.50
C ALA A 41 -6.19 -14.12 7.26
N ALA A 42 -5.98 -14.80 6.13
CA ALA A 42 -4.69 -15.36 5.76
C ALA A 42 -3.63 -14.28 5.57
N TYR A 43 -3.98 -13.17 4.91
CA TYR A 43 -3.07 -12.03 4.70
C TYR A 43 -2.63 -11.42 6.04
N LEU A 44 -3.58 -11.03 6.87
CA LEU A 44 -3.30 -10.40 8.16
C LEU A 44 -2.59 -11.33 9.16
N GLY A 45 -2.78 -12.63 9.02
CA GLY A 45 -2.12 -13.64 9.85
C GLY A 45 -0.70 -13.98 9.40
N SER A 46 -0.28 -13.52 8.23
CA SER A 46 1.06 -13.79 7.70
C SER A 46 2.07 -12.76 8.23
N LYS A 47 3.17 -13.23 8.80
CA LYS A 47 4.19 -12.36 9.42
C LYS A 47 4.88 -11.44 8.44
N ASP A 48 5.03 -11.86 7.20
CA ASP A 48 5.78 -11.14 6.17
C ASP A 48 4.90 -10.28 5.27
N HIS A 49 3.58 -10.31 5.46
CA HIS A 49 2.65 -9.41 4.79
C HIS A 49 2.33 -8.21 5.68
N ILE A 50 2.41 -7.03 5.11
CA ILE A 50 2.19 -5.75 5.78
C ILE A 50 1.07 -5.03 5.07
N MET A 51 0.17 -4.41 5.84
CA MET A 51 -0.84 -3.51 5.30
C MET A 51 -0.96 -2.28 6.17
N VAL A 52 -1.06 -1.12 5.52
CA VAL A 52 -1.38 0.15 6.15
C VAL A 52 -2.67 0.66 5.52
N LEU A 53 -3.60 1.08 6.35
CA LEU A 53 -4.88 1.65 5.92
C LEU A 53 -4.90 3.16 6.11
N ALA A 54 -5.61 3.83 5.21
CA ALA A 54 -6.09 5.18 5.40
C ALA A 54 -7.58 5.08 5.78
N LEU A 55 -7.95 5.62 6.92
CA LEU A 55 -9.30 5.55 7.48
C LEU A 55 -9.88 6.96 7.64
N ARG A 56 -11.14 7.13 7.24
CA ARG A 56 -11.92 8.33 7.48
C ARG A 56 -13.32 7.94 7.95
N ASP A 57 -13.72 8.41 9.12
CA ASP A 57 -15.03 8.10 9.71
C ASP A 57 -15.35 6.60 9.74
N GLY A 58 -14.35 5.77 10.05
CA GLY A 58 -14.48 4.32 10.11
C GLY A 58 -14.52 3.61 8.75
N GLU A 59 -14.36 4.32 7.65
CA GLU A 59 -14.30 3.76 6.31
C GLU A 59 -12.86 3.68 5.81
N VAL A 60 -12.50 2.54 5.19
CA VAL A 60 -11.21 2.40 4.52
C VAL A 60 -11.25 3.18 3.21
N VAL A 61 -10.50 4.25 3.14
CA VAL A 61 -10.43 5.14 1.96
C VAL A 61 -9.14 4.99 1.16
N GLY A 62 -8.19 4.25 1.69
CA GLY A 62 -6.94 3.92 1.01
C GLY A 62 -6.21 2.78 1.71
N GLN A 63 -5.27 2.16 0.98
CA GLN A 63 -4.44 1.11 1.53
C GLN A 63 -3.10 1.02 0.79
N VAL A 64 -2.11 0.49 1.46
CA VAL A 64 -0.90 -0.02 0.83
C VAL A 64 -0.62 -1.42 1.37
N ALA A 65 -0.39 -2.36 0.47
CA ALA A 65 -0.04 -3.73 0.77
C ALA A 65 1.41 -3.99 0.36
N ALA A 66 2.15 -4.64 1.23
CA ALA A 66 3.55 -4.96 0.99
C ALA A 66 3.89 -6.34 1.54
N VAL A 67 4.96 -6.91 1.03
CA VAL A 67 5.50 -8.17 1.51
C VAL A 67 7.00 -8.03 1.76
N ILE A 68 7.49 -8.63 2.84
CA ILE A 68 8.92 -8.74 3.08
C ILE A 68 9.42 -9.92 2.24
N HIS A 69 10.23 -9.60 1.24
CA HIS A 69 10.85 -10.56 0.36
C HIS A 69 12.22 -10.95 0.93
N ARG A 70 12.32 -12.18 1.40
CA ARG A 70 13.56 -12.70 1.98
C ARG A 70 14.41 -13.36 0.91
N HIS A 71 15.71 -13.16 1.02
CA HIS A 71 16.72 -13.78 0.14
C HIS A 71 17.68 -14.60 0.97
N PRO A 72 18.25 -15.70 0.41
CA PRO A 72 19.27 -16.47 1.11
C PRO A 72 20.66 -15.80 1.10
N ASP A 73 20.86 -14.84 0.21
CA ASP A 73 22.17 -14.26 -0.14
C ASP A 73 22.22 -12.73 -0.11
N MET A 74 21.08 -12.09 0.10
CA MET A 74 20.95 -10.63 0.11
C MET A 74 20.10 -10.16 1.29
N PRO A 75 20.19 -8.89 1.69
CA PRO A 75 19.28 -8.31 2.68
C PRO A 75 17.81 -8.45 2.30
N ASP A 76 16.94 -8.44 3.30
CA ASP A 76 15.50 -8.44 3.09
C ASP A 76 15.06 -7.17 2.35
N GLU A 77 14.14 -7.34 1.41
CA GLU A 77 13.55 -6.25 0.64
C GLU A 77 12.07 -6.08 1.00
N LEU A 78 11.58 -4.84 0.93
CA LEU A 78 10.16 -4.55 1.01
C LEU A 78 9.60 -4.44 -0.41
N TYR A 79 8.76 -5.38 -0.81
CA TYR A 79 8.03 -5.31 -2.06
C TYR A 79 6.67 -4.65 -1.83
N ILE A 80 6.44 -3.50 -2.46
CA ILE A 80 5.13 -2.83 -2.46
C ILE A 80 4.28 -3.46 -3.56
N ASP A 81 3.28 -4.22 -3.16
CA ASP A 81 2.45 -5.00 -4.06
C ASP A 81 1.27 -4.21 -4.62
N ASN A 82 0.62 -3.41 -3.77
CA ASN A 82 -0.57 -2.67 -4.17
C ASN A 82 -0.70 -1.38 -3.37
N LEU A 83 -1.13 -0.32 -4.04
CA LEU A 83 -1.46 0.97 -3.43
C LEU A 83 -2.75 1.46 -4.07
N GLY A 84 -3.76 1.75 -3.27
CA GLY A 84 -5.03 2.27 -3.75
C GLY A 84 -5.58 3.35 -2.84
N VAL A 85 -6.11 4.41 -3.43
CA VAL A 85 -6.84 5.48 -2.75
C VAL A 85 -8.14 5.71 -3.50
N THR A 86 -9.26 5.80 -2.78
CA THR A 86 -10.56 6.04 -3.40
C THR A 86 -10.53 7.32 -4.27
N PRO A 87 -11.13 7.32 -5.46
CA PRO A 87 -11.03 8.43 -6.41
C PRO A 87 -11.41 9.79 -5.83
N ALA A 88 -12.43 9.84 -4.97
CA ALA A 88 -12.89 11.07 -4.34
C ALA A 88 -11.83 11.76 -3.46
N LEU A 89 -10.82 11.03 -2.99
CA LEU A 89 -9.76 11.52 -2.10
C LEU A 89 -8.36 11.49 -2.72
N GLN A 90 -8.24 11.21 -4.00
CA GLN A 90 -6.96 11.26 -4.70
C GLN A 90 -6.42 12.69 -4.80
N ARG A 91 -5.10 12.82 -5.01
CA ARG A 91 -4.35 14.08 -5.11
C ARG A 91 -4.40 14.96 -3.85
N ARG A 92 -4.57 14.33 -2.68
CA ARG A 92 -4.58 15.00 -1.37
C ARG A 92 -3.43 14.54 -0.46
N GLY A 93 -2.45 13.84 -1.01
CA GLY A 93 -1.29 13.36 -0.28
C GLY A 93 -1.51 12.09 0.54
N ILE A 94 -2.65 11.41 0.44
CA ILE A 94 -2.93 10.17 1.17
C ILE A 94 -2.02 9.05 0.71
N GLY A 95 -1.84 8.88 -0.60
CA GLY A 95 -0.92 7.88 -1.16
C GLY A 95 0.50 8.07 -0.66
N ARG A 96 0.98 9.30 -0.58
CA ARG A 96 2.30 9.61 -0.01
C ARG A 96 2.40 9.23 1.46
N ARG A 97 1.40 9.56 2.25
CA ARG A 97 1.36 9.20 3.68
C ARG A 97 1.36 7.69 3.90
N LEU A 98 0.64 6.94 3.06
CA LEU A 98 0.64 5.48 3.06
C LEU A 98 2.04 4.92 2.73
N MET A 99 2.68 5.45 1.69
CA MET A 99 4.03 5.02 1.30
C MET A 99 5.06 5.35 2.37
N ASP A 100 5.02 6.54 2.95
CA ASP A 100 5.92 6.91 4.06
C ASP A 100 5.77 5.95 5.25
N ALA A 101 4.53 5.59 5.59
CA ALA A 101 4.24 4.65 6.68
C ALA A 101 4.76 3.24 6.39
N VAL A 102 4.54 2.72 5.19
CA VAL A 102 5.00 1.37 4.85
C VAL A 102 6.52 1.28 4.73
N PHE A 103 7.18 2.33 4.25
CA PHE A 103 8.64 2.40 4.26
C PHE A 103 9.20 2.38 5.69
N ALA A 104 8.57 3.12 6.61
CA ALA A 104 8.98 3.12 8.02
C ALA A 104 8.83 1.72 8.65
N LEU A 105 7.75 1.02 8.34
CA LEU A 105 7.55 -0.36 8.78
C LEU A 105 8.58 -1.32 8.20
N GLY A 106 8.90 -1.19 6.91
CA GLY A 106 9.93 -2.00 6.26
C GLY A 106 11.29 -1.82 6.93
N ARG A 107 11.69 -0.57 7.20
CA ARG A 107 12.94 -0.28 7.93
C ARG A 107 12.93 -0.89 9.33
N ALA A 108 11.83 -0.75 10.07
CA ALA A 108 11.70 -1.30 11.42
C ALA A 108 11.77 -2.84 11.43
N ARG A 109 11.41 -3.49 10.31
CA ARG A 109 11.48 -4.93 10.11
C ARG A 109 12.79 -5.42 9.50
N GLY A 110 13.76 -4.53 9.29
CA GLY A 110 15.10 -4.86 8.81
C GLY A 110 15.27 -4.87 7.29
N CYS A 111 14.29 -4.39 6.53
CA CYS A 111 14.46 -4.22 5.09
C CYS A 111 15.41 -3.06 4.80
N GLU A 112 16.34 -3.27 3.87
CA GLU A 112 17.31 -2.27 3.45
C GLU A 112 16.89 -1.54 2.18
N GLU A 113 16.05 -2.18 1.36
CA GLU A 113 15.53 -1.63 0.11
C GLU A 113 14.03 -1.87 0.02
N ALA A 114 13.35 -1.03 -0.75
CA ALA A 114 11.97 -1.22 -1.15
C ALA A 114 11.84 -1.01 -2.65
N TRP A 115 10.96 -1.77 -3.28
CA TRP A 115 10.67 -1.57 -4.69
C TRP A 115 9.19 -1.75 -5.00
N VAL A 116 8.76 -1.10 -6.08
CA VAL A 116 7.39 -1.15 -6.60
C VAL A 116 7.46 -1.14 -8.13
N ALA A 117 6.54 -1.83 -8.76
CA ALA A 117 6.34 -1.78 -10.19
C ALA A 117 4.91 -1.34 -10.52
N THR A 118 4.76 -0.62 -11.59
CA THR A 118 3.44 -0.22 -12.11
C THR A 118 3.49 -0.22 -13.65
N GLU A 119 2.34 -0.20 -14.29
CA GLU A 119 2.26 -0.04 -15.72
C GLU A 119 2.91 1.27 -16.15
N PHE A 120 3.65 1.23 -17.26
CA PHE A 120 4.43 2.37 -17.71
C PHE A 120 3.56 3.61 -18.01
N ASP A 121 2.32 3.42 -18.43
CA ASP A 121 1.34 4.46 -18.75
C ASP A 121 0.49 4.90 -17.54
N ASN A 122 0.69 4.30 -16.38
CA ASN A 122 0.03 4.73 -15.14
C ASN A 122 0.70 6.02 -14.61
N ARG A 123 0.30 7.16 -15.19
CA ARG A 123 0.90 8.46 -14.89
C ARG A 123 0.75 8.91 -13.43
N PRO A 124 -0.42 8.76 -12.78
CA PRO A 124 -0.57 9.16 -11.38
C PRO A 124 0.36 8.39 -10.44
N ALA A 125 0.45 7.07 -10.61
CA ALA A 125 1.35 6.21 -9.80
C ALA A 125 2.81 6.58 -10.03
N ARG A 126 3.23 6.71 -11.29
CA ARG A 126 4.60 7.10 -11.64
C ARG A 126 4.97 8.48 -11.09
N ALA A 127 4.05 9.44 -11.13
CA ALA A 127 4.28 10.75 -10.56
C ALA A 127 4.51 10.69 -9.04
N LEU A 128 3.74 9.87 -8.32
CA LEU A 128 3.92 9.67 -6.89
C LEU A 128 5.27 9.00 -6.60
N TYR A 129 5.57 7.90 -7.26
CA TYR A 129 6.81 7.15 -7.01
C TYR A 129 8.06 7.96 -7.36
N THR A 130 8.03 8.73 -8.44
CA THR A 130 9.12 9.64 -8.81
C THR A 130 9.35 10.71 -7.74
N ARG A 131 8.29 11.28 -7.17
CA ARG A 131 8.40 12.28 -6.10
C ARG A 131 8.97 11.72 -4.80
N LEU A 132 8.86 10.42 -4.57
CA LEU A 132 9.47 9.76 -3.41
C LEU A 132 10.99 9.59 -3.51
N GLY A 133 11.58 9.95 -4.65
CA GLY A 133 13.04 9.97 -4.84
C GLY A 133 13.68 8.59 -4.96
N PRO A 134 13.27 7.77 -5.96
CA PRO A 134 13.87 6.45 -6.16
C PRO A 134 15.36 6.56 -6.54
N VAL A 135 16.15 5.57 -6.12
CA VAL A 135 17.56 5.47 -6.54
C VAL A 135 17.69 4.86 -7.94
N GLU A 136 16.69 4.10 -8.37
CA GLU A 136 16.57 3.53 -9.71
C GLU A 136 15.16 3.73 -10.23
N ASP A 137 15.03 4.05 -11.51
CA ASP A 137 13.76 4.18 -12.23
C ASP A 137 13.96 3.65 -13.64
N GLU A 138 13.54 2.40 -13.86
CA GLU A 138 13.74 1.72 -15.14
C GLU A 138 12.50 0.92 -15.58
N PRO A 139 12.26 0.77 -16.89
CA PRO A 139 11.20 -0.09 -17.38
C PRO A 139 11.57 -1.56 -17.23
N VAL A 140 10.56 -2.40 -16.89
CA VAL A 140 10.70 -3.84 -16.78
C VAL A 140 9.67 -4.55 -17.65
N ALA A 141 9.99 -5.77 -18.12
CA ALA A 141 9.04 -6.62 -18.80
C ALA A 141 8.28 -7.46 -17.77
N PHE A 142 6.95 -7.45 -17.84
CA PHE A 142 6.08 -8.21 -16.97
C PHE A 142 5.51 -9.42 -17.71
N TYR A 143 5.61 -10.61 -17.11
CA TYR A 143 5.08 -11.85 -17.65
C TYR A 143 4.13 -12.49 -16.64
N LEU A 144 2.90 -12.76 -17.03
CA LEU A 144 1.90 -13.44 -16.21
C LEU A 144 1.67 -14.85 -16.72
N TYR A 145 1.67 -15.82 -15.84
CA TYR A 145 1.36 -17.21 -16.13
C TYR A 145 0.17 -17.67 -15.28
N GLU A 146 -0.76 -18.39 -15.90
CA GLU A 146 -1.80 -19.10 -15.17
C GLU A 146 -1.28 -20.48 -14.75
N LEU A 147 -1.62 -20.92 -13.53
CA LEU A 147 -1.19 -22.20 -12.97
C LEU A 147 -2.35 -23.20 -12.82
#